data_a4ed9c163d2fda3fe3b6f463acc270e8
#
_entry.id   a4ed9c163d2fda3fe3b6f463acc270e8
#
_cell.length_a   1.000
_cell.length_b   1.000
_cell.length_c   1.000
_cell.angle_alpha   90.00
_cell.angle_beta   90.00
_cell.angle_gamma   90.00
#
_symmetry.space_group_name_H-M   'P 1'
#
loop_
_entity.id
_entity.type
_entity.pdbx_description
1 polymer ?
#
loop_
_entity_poly.entity_id
_entity_poly.type
_entity_poly.pdbx_seq_one_letter_code
_entity_poly.pdbx_strand_id
1 'polypeptide(L)'
;GFDTNRTMAAILSTRRAYSWFVLNASIIRKEFALSGSGQNPDLTLKDIRVTLDRVRSSDAPAPVEAFTRFGSDFVVAETTEELVAGMNARSRGPVIDHDDLVAQIAARDREIGDADPRDPQVQAIHRARRYLGDRIVRVQRPHAILDPAHGPLIAVRLG
;
A
#
# COMPACT_ATOMS: atom_id res chain seq x y z
N GLY A 1 -6.45 -0.54 11.51
CA GLY A 1 -5.25 -1.34 11.45
C GLY A 1 -5.47 -2.64 10.71
N PHE A 2 -4.51 -3.04 9.91
CA PHE A 2 -4.48 -4.39 9.35
C PHE A 2 -4.42 -5.39 10.50
N ASP A 3 -5.26 -6.41 10.48
CA ASP A 3 -5.07 -7.57 11.33
C ASP A 3 -3.90 -8.39 10.77
N THR A 4 -2.71 -8.09 11.28
CA THR A 4 -1.47 -8.72 10.84
C THR A 4 -1.51 -10.24 10.98
N ASN A 5 -2.12 -10.74 12.05
CA ASN A 5 -2.25 -12.18 12.30
C ASN A 5 -3.14 -12.85 11.25
N ARG A 6 -4.25 -12.23 10.88
CA ARG A 6 -5.15 -12.74 9.86
C ARG A 6 -4.49 -12.71 8.49
N THR A 7 -3.77 -11.64 8.17
CA THR A 7 -3.02 -11.52 6.92
C THR A 7 -1.92 -12.57 6.84
N MET A 8 -1.14 -12.76 7.89
CA MET A 8 -0.12 -13.81 7.95
C MET A 8 -0.71 -15.21 7.84
N ALA A 9 -1.81 -15.49 8.52
CA ALA A 9 -2.50 -16.78 8.40
C ALA A 9 -2.98 -17.02 6.96
N ALA A 10 -3.52 -15.99 6.29
CA ALA A 10 -3.92 -16.09 4.90
C ALA A 10 -2.73 -16.34 3.97
N ILE A 11 -1.60 -15.66 4.15
CA ILE A 11 -0.37 -15.88 3.38
C ILE A 11 0.15 -17.31 3.58
N LEU A 12 0.23 -17.76 4.83
CA LEU A 12 0.72 -19.10 5.16
C LEU A 12 -0.21 -20.22 4.66
N SER A 13 -1.50 -19.94 4.53
CA SER A 13 -2.46 -20.90 3.95
C SER A 13 -2.30 -21.07 2.43
N THR A 14 -1.65 -20.10 1.76
CA THR A 14 -1.30 -20.27 0.36
C THR A 14 -0.11 -21.20 0.21
N ARG A 15 -0.10 -22.04 -0.81
CA ARG A 15 1.05 -22.93 -1.11
C ARG A 15 2.32 -22.16 -1.49
N ARG A 16 2.27 -20.83 -1.59
CA ARG A 16 3.34 -19.95 -2.06
C ARG A 16 4.06 -19.24 -0.94
N ALA A 17 3.46 -19.18 0.26
CA ALA A 17 3.97 -18.46 1.43
C ALA A 17 4.32 -16.98 1.14
N TYR A 18 3.73 -16.36 0.13
CA TYR A 18 3.84 -14.93 -0.14
C TYR A 18 2.52 -14.37 -0.69
N SER A 19 2.40 -13.06 -0.64
CA SER A 19 1.28 -12.28 -1.16
C SER A 19 1.80 -11.00 -1.80
N TRP A 20 0.95 -10.34 -2.60
CA TRP A 20 1.24 -9.04 -3.15
C TRP A 20 0.38 -7.97 -2.50
N PHE A 21 0.99 -6.86 -2.13
CA PHE A 21 0.31 -5.67 -1.66
C PHE A 21 0.36 -4.61 -2.76
N VAL A 22 -0.81 -4.32 -3.35
CA VAL A 22 -0.93 -3.36 -4.45
C VAL A 22 -1.43 -2.01 -3.92
N LEU A 23 -0.77 -0.95 -4.34
CA LEU A 23 -1.05 0.43 -3.95
C LEU A 23 -0.59 1.40 -5.05
N ASN A 24 -0.75 2.69 -4.86
CA ASN A 24 -0.17 3.70 -5.74
C ASN A 24 0.84 4.61 -5.01
N ALA A 25 1.53 5.45 -5.78
CA ALA A 25 2.59 6.30 -5.27
C ALA A 25 2.11 7.26 -4.17
N SER A 26 0.89 7.79 -4.25
CA SER A 26 0.33 8.65 -3.21
C SER A 26 0.18 7.94 -1.87
N ILE A 27 -0.24 6.67 -1.88
CA ILE A 27 -0.37 5.87 -0.66
C ILE A 27 1.00 5.64 -0.04
N ILE A 28 1.99 5.20 -0.83
CA ILE A 28 3.32 4.89 -0.29
C ILE A 28 4.01 6.13 0.27
N ARG A 29 3.90 7.27 -0.41
CA ARG A 29 4.50 8.54 0.04
C ARG A 29 3.93 9.01 1.37
N LYS A 30 2.62 8.91 1.57
CA LYS A 30 1.95 9.49 2.74
C LYS A 30 1.79 8.50 3.90
N GLU A 31 1.42 7.26 3.63
CA GLU A 31 1.16 6.28 4.68
C GLU A 31 2.46 5.65 5.21
N PHE A 32 3.43 5.37 4.34
CA PHE A 32 4.71 4.82 4.75
C PHE A 32 5.66 5.87 5.34
N ALA A 33 5.52 7.14 4.95
CA ALA A 33 6.32 8.22 5.52
C ALA A 33 6.17 8.33 7.06
N LEU A 34 4.99 7.99 7.58
CA LEU A 34 4.67 8.04 9.01
C LEU A 34 4.65 6.66 9.68
N SER A 35 5.06 5.62 8.97
CA SER A 35 5.22 4.30 9.53
C SER A 35 6.41 4.26 10.48
N GLY A 36 6.19 3.83 11.72
CA GLY A 36 7.25 3.59 12.72
C GLY A 36 8.02 2.30 12.50
N SER A 37 8.15 1.82 11.27
CA SER A 37 8.90 0.62 10.92
C SER A 37 10.41 0.87 10.90
N GLY A 38 11.20 -0.21 10.89
CA GLY A 38 12.67 -0.12 10.74
C GLY A 38 13.14 0.58 9.46
N GLN A 39 12.25 0.77 8.49
CA GLN A 39 12.51 1.54 7.27
C GLN A 39 12.46 3.06 7.49
N ASN A 40 11.95 3.51 8.63
CA ASN A 40 11.89 4.90 9.05
C ASN A 40 12.52 5.06 10.44
N PRO A 41 13.84 4.86 10.58
CA PRO A 41 14.52 4.86 11.88
C PRO A 41 14.36 6.19 12.65
N ASP A 42 14.29 7.31 11.94
CA ASP A 42 14.11 8.64 12.52
C ASP A 42 12.80 8.76 13.31
N LEU A 43 11.71 8.18 12.79
CA LEU A 43 10.43 8.16 13.51
C LEU A 43 10.46 7.19 14.69
N THR A 44 11.22 6.12 14.58
CA THR A 44 11.44 5.18 15.67
C THR A 44 12.18 5.83 16.83
N LEU A 45 13.07 6.79 16.55
CA LEU A 45 13.76 7.61 17.55
C LEU A 45 12.89 8.72 18.15
N LYS A 46 11.60 8.84 17.76
CA LYS A 46 10.60 9.79 18.29
C LYS A 46 11.02 11.27 18.13
N ASP A 47 11.71 11.62 17.05
CA ASP A 47 12.04 13.01 16.75
C ASP A 47 10.79 13.71 16.17
N ILE A 48 10.23 14.63 16.97
CA ILE A 48 9.02 15.39 16.63
C ILE A 48 9.27 16.33 15.43
N ARG A 49 10.49 16.85 15.26
CA ARG A 49 10.83 17.75 14.15
C ARG A 49 10.77 17.02 12.82
N VAL A 50 11.37 15.82 12.76
CA VAL A 50 11.34 14.95 11.58
C VAL A 50 9.91 14.56 11.24
N THR A 51 9.07 14.28 12.24
CA THR A 51 7.65 13.96 12.04
C THR A 51 6.91 15.15 11.41
N LEU A 52 7.11 16.37 11.90
CA LEU A 52 6.48 17.56 11.38
C LEU A 52 6.94 17.89 9.94
N ASP A 53 8.22 17.73 9.66
CA ASP A 53 8.76 17.96 8.31
C ASP A 53 8.20 16.95 7.31
N ARG A 54 8.05 15.68 7.70
CA ARG A 54 7.45 14.64 6.85
C ARG A 54 5.95 14.84 6.60
N VAL A 55 5.20 15.32 7.58
CA VAL A 55 3.78 15.67 7.39
C VAL A 55 3.64 16.80 6.35
N ARG A 56 4.58 17.73 6.31
CA ARG A 56 4.58 18.86 5.36
C ARG A 56 5.17 18.49 3.99
N SER A 57 6.07 17.51 3.94
CA SER A 57 6.72 17.11 2.69
C SER A 57 5.71 16.41 1.75
N SER A 58 5.84 16.73 0.46
CA SER A 58 5.12 16.02 -0.62
C SER A 58 5.88 14.79 -1.11
N ASP A 59 7.15 14.65 -0.75
CA ASP A 59 8.04 13.62 -1.28
C ASP A 59 8.10 12.39 -0.39
N ALA A 60 8.40 11.24 -0.99
CA ALA A 60 8.63 10.02 -0.23
C ALA A 60 9.94 10.17 0.58
N PRO A 61 10.02 9.64 1.82
CA PRO A 61 11.28 9.59 2.56
C PRO A 61 12.35 8.83 1.77
N ALA A 62 13.59 9.28 1.88
CA ALA A 62 14.72 8.67 1.17
C ALA A 62 14.83 7.14 1.31
N PRO A 63 14.58 6.52 2.49
CA PRO A 63 14.54 5.06 2.60
C PRO A 63 13.43 4.41 1.76
N VAL A 64 12.23 5.01 1.73
CA VAL A 64 11.10 4.50 0.92
C VAL A 64 11.41 4.63 -0.57
N GLU A 65 12.02 5.74 -0.97
CA GLU A 65 12.46 5.97 -2.35
C GLU A 65 13.54 4.95 -2.78
N ALA A 66 14.48 4.66 -1.92
CA ALA A 66 15.50 3.65 -2.16
C ALA A 66 14.90 2.24 -2.31
N PHE A 67 13.94 1.88 -1.47
CA PHE A 67 13.25 0.59 -1.58
C PHE A 67 12.43 0.47 -2.87
N THR A 68 11.74 1.52 -3.29
CA THR A 68 10.99 1.52 -4.56
C THR A 68 11.89 1.43 -5.79
N ARG A 69 13.10 2.01 -5.73
CA ARG A 69 14.06 1.99 -6.85
C ARG A 69 14.90 0.72 -6.92
N PHE A 70 15.27 0.15 -5.79
CA PHE A 70 16.28 -0.91 -5.70
C PHE A 70 15.79 -2.19 -5.03
N GLY A 71 14.60 -2.18 -4.42
CA GLY A 71 14.06 -3.35 -3.75
C GLY A 71 13.64 -4.43 -4.73
N SER A 72 14.19 -5.64 -4.57
CA SER A 72 13.85 -6.80 -5.42
C SER A 72 12.37 -7.19 -5.33
N ASP A 73 11.72 -6.83 -4.24
CA ASP A 73 10.32 -7.17 -3.94
C ASP A 73 9.34 -6.07 -4.34
N PHE A 74 9.83 -4.98 -4.95
CA PHE A 74 9.02 -3.88 -5.43
C PHE A 74 8.87 -3.93 -6.95
N VAL A 75 7.66 -3.69 -7.42
CA VAL A 75 7.33 -3.43 -8.83
C VAL A 75 6.70 -2.06 -8.91
N VAL A 76 7.24 -1.18 -9.73
CA VAL A 76 6.67 0.14 -10.03
C VAL A 76 6.29 0.15 -11.50
N ALA A 77 5.08 0.57 -11.83
CA ALA A 77 4.53 0.51 -13.17
C ALA A 77 3.55 1.66 -13.44
N GLU A 78 3.55 2.14 -14.67
CA GLU A 78 2.59 3.19 -15.09
C GLU A 78 1.24 2.58 -15.49
N THR A 79 1.24 1.31 -15.91
CA THR A 79 0.03 0.61 -16.34
C THR A 79 -0.19 -0.68 -15.54
N THR A 80 -1.41 -1.21 -15.58
CA THR A 80 -1.77 -2.47 -14.93
C THR A 80 -1.09 -3.66 -15.59
N GLU A 81 -0.88 -3.62 -16.92
CA GLU A 81 -0.19 -4.64 -17.70
C GLU A 81 1.28 -4.74 -17.28
N GLU A 82 1.97 -3.61 -17.17
CA GLU A 82 3.35 -3.55 -16.70
C GLU A 82 3.46 -4.04 -15.25
N LEU A 83 2.49 -3.68 -14.40
CA LEU A 83 2.44 -4.14 -13.02
C LEU A 83 2.37 -5.66 -12.94
N VAL A 84 1.42 -6.26 -13.66
CA VAL A 84 1.23 -7.72 -13.70
C VAL A 84 2.45 -8.42 -14.30
N ALA A 85 3.01 -7.89 -15.37
CA ALA A 85 4.24 -8.44 -15.97
C ALA A 85 5.41 -8.44 -14.95
N GLY A 86 5.58 -7.32 -14.23
CA GLY A 86 6.61 -7.19 -13.21
C GLY A 86 6.40 -8.12 -12.01
N MET A 87 5.15 -8.29 -11.55
CA MET A 87 4.78 -9.22 -10.49
C MET A 87 5.06 -10.66 -10.91
N ASN A 88 4.67 -11.04 -12.11
CA ASN A 88 4.87 -12.39 -12.65
C ASN A 88 6.35 -12.72 -12.83
N ALA A 89 7.16 -11.78 -13.30
CA ALA A 89 8.61 -11.94 -13.43
C ALA A 89 9.30 -12.24 -12.07
N ARG A 90 8.72 -11.79 -10.97
CA ARG A 90 9.24 -12.00 -9.59
C ARG A 90 8.57 -13.15 -8.85
N SER A 91 7.52 -13.71 -9.43
CA SER A 91 6.75 -14.80 -8.83
C SER A 91 7.33 -16.17 -9.25
N ARG A 92 7.47 -17.08 -8.31
CA ARG A 92 7.71 -18.50 -8.60
C ARG A 92 6.36 -19.21 -8.51
N GLY A 93 5.68 -19.41 -9.63
CA GLY A 93 4.38 -20.12 -9.61
C GLY A 93 3.42 -19.67 -10.72
N PRO A 94 2.15 -20.04 -10.61
CA PRO A 94 1.18 -19.70 -11.63
C PRO A 94 1.09 -18.19 -11.81
N VAL A 95 0.91 -17.81 -13.04
CA VAL A 95 0.81 -16.45 -13.53
C VAL A 95 -0.38 -15.75 -12.88
N ILE A 96 -0.15 -14.53 -12.42
CA ILE A 96 -1.23 -13.63 -12.01
C ILE A 96 -1.95 -13.22 -13.28
N ASP A 97 -3.24 -13.46 -13.34
CA ASP A 97 -4.08 -13.02 -14.43
C ASP A 97 -4.35 -11.52 -14.32
N HIS A 98 -4.19 -10.81 -15.44
CA HIS A 98 -4.35 -9.36 -15.50
C HIS A 98 -5.79 -8.94 -15.21
N ASP A 99 -6.74 -9.58 -15.87
CA ASP A 99 -8.15 -9.17 -15.78
C ASP A 99 -8.72 -9.47 -14.40
N ASP A 100 -8.32 -10.59 -13.80
CA ASP A 100 -8.68 -10.95 -12.43
C ASP A 100 -8.14 -9.91 -11.43
N LEU A 101 -6.86 -9.50 -11.56
CA LEU A 101 -6.27 -8.50 -10.67
C LEU A 101 -6.96 -7.16 -10.81
N VAL A 102 -7.16 -6.68 -12.05
CA VAL A 102 -7.84 -5.41 -12.32
C VAL A 102 -9.27 -5.43 -11.82
N ALA A 103 -10.00 -6.53 -12.03
CA ALA A 103 -11.36 -6.67 -11.53
C ALA A 103 -11.45 -6.59 -10.00
N GLN A 104 -10.50 -7.20 -9.27
CA GLN A 104 -10.43 -7.14 -7.81
C GLN A 104 -10.14 -5.72 -7.32
N ILE A 105 -9.17 -5.02 -7.92
CA ILE A 105 -8.84 -3.64 -7.54
C ILE A 105 -10.01 -2.72 -7.86
N ALA A 106 -10.62 -2.84 -9.04
CA ALA A 106 -11.77 -2.04 -9.43
C ALA A 106 -13.00 -2.28 -8.54
N ALA A 107 -13.20 -3.52 -8.07
CA ALA A 107 -14.27 -3.83 -7.12
C ALA A 107 -14.08 -3.09 -5.80
N ARG A 108 -12.86 -3.12 -5.26
CA ARG A 108 -12.48 -2.35 -4.05
C ARG A 108 -12.61 -0.84 -4.27
N ASP A 109 -12.17 -0.35 -5.42
CA ASP A 109 -12.15 1.07 -5.73
C ASP A 109 -13.57 1.66 -5.88
N ARG A 110 -14.53 0.87 -6.38
CA ARG A 110 -15.96 1.28 -6.41
C ARG A 110 -16.54 1.52 -5.02
N GLU A 111 -16.09 0.76 -4.03
CA GLU A 111 -16.62 0.87 -2.66
C GLU A 111 -15.93 1.96 -1.82
N ILE A 112 -14.81 2.53 -2.29
CA ILE A 112 -14.02 3.48 -1.48
C ILE A 112 -14.80 4.74 -1.11
N GLY A 113 -15.76 5.15 -1.94
CA GLY A 113 -16.64 6.29 -1.72
C GLY A 113 -17.95 5.96 -1.02
N ASP A 114 -18.27 4.69 -0.82
CA ASP A 114 -19.53 4.26 -0.23
C ASP A 114 -19.56 4.54 1.28
N ALA A 115 -20.74 4.95 1.77
CA ALA A 115 -20.94 5.17 3.22
C ALA A 115 -20.98 3.86 4.00
N ASP A 116 -21.42 2.77 3.37
CA ASP A 116 -21.52 1.42 3.95
C ASP A 116 -20.89 0.37 3.01
N PRO A 117 -19.56 0.38 2.88
CA PRO A 117 -18.86 -0.53 2.00
C PRO A 117 -18.94 -1.98 2.50
N ARG A 118 -18.94 -2.94 1.58
CA ARG A 118 -18.93 -4.38 1.88
C ARG A 118 -17.52 -4.93 1.98
N ASP A 119 -16.57 -4.32 1.28
CA ASP A 119 -15.16 -4.73 1.31
C ASP A 119 -14.57 -4.55 2.71
N PRO A 120 -14.02 -5.61 3.35
CA PRO A 120 -13.48 -5.53 4.71
C PRO A 120 -12.31 -4.55 4.86
N GLN A 121 -11.52 -4.34 3.81
CA GLN A 121 -10.41 -3.41 3.81
C GLN A 121 -10.93 -1.97 3.81
N VAL A 122 -11.92 -1.66 2.96
CA VAL A 122 -12.55 -0.35 2.89
C VAL A 122 -13.27 -0.04 4.20
N GLN A 123 -13.99 -1.01 4.79
CA GLN A 123 -14.58 -0.87 6.13
C GLN A 123 -13.52 -0.53 7.19
N ALA A 124 -12.38 -1.20 7.16
CA ALA A 124 -11.29 -0.94 8.11
C ALA A 124 -10.72 0.47 7.95
N ILE A 125 -10.56 0.94 6.71
CA ILE A 125 -10.14 2.31 6.39
C ILE A 125 -11.14 3.32 6.96
N HIS A 126 -12.44 3.14 6.70
CA HIS A 126 -13.49 4.04 7.18
C HIS A 126 -13.57 4.07 8.71
N ARG A 127 -13.43 2.91 9.39
CA ARG A 127 -13.39 2.86 10.86
C ARG A 127 -12.18 3.61 11.41
N ALA A 128 -11.00 3.38 10.84
CA ALA A 128 -9.79 4.07 11.26
C ALA A 128 -9.94 5.59 11.15
N ARG A 129 -10.53 6.09 10.06
CA ARG A 129 -10.74 7.54 9.85
C ARG A 129 -11.73 8.20 10.81
N ARG A 130 -12.47 7.44 11.62
CA ARG A 130 -13.32 8.00 12.69
C ARG A 130 -12.50 8.46 13.90
N TYR A 131 -11.29 7.94 14.09
CA TYR A 131 -10.41 8.35 15.17
C TYR A 131 -9.68 9.65 14.82
N LEU A 132 -9.72 10.62 15.76
CA LEU A 132 -9.06 11.91 15.55
C LEU A 132 -7.55 11.77 15.31
N GLY A 133 -6.89 10.90 16.07
CA GLY A 133 -5.46 10.63 15.92
C GLY A 133 -5.11 10.10 14.52
N ASP A 134 -5.90 9.18 13.98
CA ASP A 134 -5.70 8.65 12.64
C ASP A 134 -5.89 9.73 11.57
N ARG A 135 -6.86 10.62 11.74
CA ARG A 135 -7.11 11.75 10.82
C ARG A 135 -5.96 12.76 10.80
N ILE A 136 -5.24 12.92 11.89
CA ILE A 136 -4.09 13.84 12.01
C ILE A 136 -2.84 13.17 11.43
N VAL A 137 -2.60 11.91 11.76
CA VAL A 137 -1.38 11.18 11.40
C VAL A 137 -1.43 10.70 9.94
N ARG A 138 -2.59 10.20 9.48
CA ARG A 138 -2.74 9.71 8.11
C ARG A 138 -3.22 10.82 7.20
N VAL A 139 -2.30 11.38 6.46
CA VAL A 139 -2.53 12.56 5.60
C VAL A 139 -3.24 12.21 4.30
N GLN A 140 -3.12 10.96 3.82
CA GLN A 140 -3.76 10.56 2.58
C GLN A 140 -5.26 10.28 2.78
N ARG A 141 -6.10 10.96 1.99
CA ARG A 141 -7.54 10.65 1.93
C ARG A 141 -7.74 9.29 1.25
N PRO A 142 -8.76 8.51 1.66
CA PRO A 142 -9.14 7.31 0.92
C PRO A 142 -9.43 7.64 -0.55
N HIS A 143 -8.84 6.90 -1.47
CA HIS A 143 -9.00 7.11 -2.92
C HIS A 143 -8.87 5.78 -3.68
N ALA A 144 -9.24 5.79 -4.96
CA ALA A 144 -9.10 4.65 -5.85
C ALA A 144 -7.61 4.35 -6.12
N ILE A 145 -7.25 3.06 -6.13
CA ILE A 145 -5.88 2.64 -6.45
C ILE A 145 -5.59 2.88 -7.93
N LEU A 146 -6.58 2.62 -8.80
CA LEU A 146 -6.45 2.78 -10.25
C LEU A 146 -6.59 4.23 -10.75
N ASP A 147 -6.71 5.21 -9.86
CA ASP A 147 -6.79 6.61 -10.25
C ASP A 147 -5.39 7.13 -10.66
N PRO A 148 -5.17 7.46 -11.95
CA PRO A 148 -3.87 7.90 -12.45
C PRO A 148 -3.40 9.23 -11.84
N ALA A 149 -4.31 10.03 -11.27
CA ALA A 149 -3.94 11.27 -10.57
C ALA A 149 -3.07 11.02 -9.33
N HIS A 150 -3.01 9.77 -8.86
CA HIS A 150 -2.25 9.37 -7.67
C HIS A 150 -0.88 8.74 -8.00
N GLY A 151 -0.41 8.88 -9.25
CA GLY A 151 0.89 8.44 -9.71
C GLY A 151 0.96 6.94 -10.02
N PRO A 152 2.16 6.41 -10.28
CA PRO A 152 2.34 5.03 -10.72
C PRO A 152 1.80 4.03 -9.70
N LEU A 153 1.46 2.86 -10.22
CA LEU A 153 1.08 1.68 -9.44
C LEU A 153 2.32 1.03 -8.84
N ILE A 154 2.16 0.50 -7.65
CA ILE A 154 3.26 -0.17 -6.93
C ILE A 154 2.74 -1.49 -6.38
N ALA A 155 3.47 -2.57 -6.63
CA ALA A 155 3.22 -3.85 -5.97
C ALA A 155 4.42 -4.23 -5.10
N VAL A 156 4.14 -4.62 -3.85
CA VAL A 156 5.15 -5.06 -2.88
C VAL A 156 4.91 -6.51 -2.55
N ARG A 157 5.92 -7.36 -2.71
CA ARG A 157 5.85 -8.76 -2.31
C ARG A 157 6.07 -8.88 -0.82
N LEU A 158 5.14 -9.54 -0.15
CA LEU A 158 5.14 -9.83 1.28
C LEU A 158 5.29 -11.34 1.49
N GLY A 159 6.32 -11.79 2.20
CA GLY A 159 6.58 -13.19 2.50
C GLY A 159 7.52 -13.37 3.67
#